data_671428689027f4fbfb50ed3bf1fcfdca
#
_entry.id   671428689027f4fbfb50ed3bf1fcfdca
#
_cell.length_a   1.000
_cell.length_b   1.000
_cell.length_c   1.000
_cell.angle_alpha   90.00
_cell.angle_beta   90.00
_cell.angle_gamma   90.00
#
_symmetry.space_group_name_H-M   'P 1'
#
loop_
_entity.id
_entity.type
_entity.pdbx_description
1 polymer ?
#
loop_
_entity_poly.entity_id
_entity_poly.type
_entity_poly.pdbx_seq_one_letter_code
_entity_poly.pdbx_strand_id
1 'polypeptide(L)'
;PSFMTPIKTEETIYRISSVTVGSLVQSFQKDWTPSDPGIFVPNEIRKRHMKIDIDIFPDDIEDTWLGFLASNNLSKKDWPLIRYMIEKVYIPKIHEDLEMKAYYTGKYKAPTAKTANKPEDVMDGLKSCIQKGVDADKSHVLTDIGALSKTTVFDQVEAAIDQISDVYQGTEMLVCMAPVFARAYLRDKRSQGFYDITSAKQIDLGIDFSPSRVCPLPSMGSCTDLFITPKANLLHITDKTMNKETFKIEESKRTVSLLTDWQEGVGIALDELVWTNITKTPGEGA
;
A
#
# COMPACT_ATOMS: atom_id res chain seq x y z
N PRO A 1 4.04 6.01 -2.16
CA PRO A 1 4.38 4.60 -1.99
C PRO A 1 5.11 4.06 -3.22
N SER A 2 6.42 3.87 -3.14
CA SER A 2 7.30 3.48 -4.26
C SER A 2 7.11 2.02 -4.72
N PHE A 3 6.48 1.21 -3.89
CA PHE A 3 6.19 -0.21 -4.16
C PHE A 3 4.93 -0.45 -4.99
N MET A 4 4.08 0.56 -5.17
CA MET A 4 2.85 0.49 -5.97
C MET A 4 3.06 1.10 -7.37
N THR A 5 2.22 0.69 -8.31
CA THR A 5 2.16 1.28 -9.65
C THR A 5 1.26 2.51 -9.64
N PRO A 6 1.77 3.72 -9.91
CA PRO A 6 0.96 4.93 -9.90
C PRO A 6 0.08 5.02 -11.14
N ILE A 7 -1.20 5.30 -10.93
CA ILE A 7 -2.18 5.59 -11.99
C ILE A 7 -2.82 6.94 -11.74
N LYS A 8 -2.85 7.78 -12.77
CA LYS A 8 -3.52 9.08 -12.74
C LYS A 8 -4.81 9.03 -13.55
N THR A 9 -5.96 9.23 -12.90
CA THR A 9 -7.27 9.22 -13.55
C THR A 9 -8.18 10.28 -12.95
N GLU A 10 -9.11 10.80 -13.74
CA GLU A 10 -10.15 11.72 -13.27
C GLU A 10 -11.37 10.96 -12.74
N GLU A 11 -11.51 9.67 -13.07
CA GLU A 11 -12.61 8.85 -12.61
C GLU A 11 -12.53 8.60 -11.10
N THR A 12 -13.66 8.70 -10.40
CA THR A 12 -13.75 8.39 -8.96
C THR A 12 -13.65 6.89 -8.69
N ILE A 13 -14.09 6.07 -9.64
CA ILE A 13 -14.03 4.61 -9.58
C ILE A 13 -13.22 4.12 -10.77
N TYR A 14 -12.07 3.55 -10.48
CA TYR A 14 -11.25 2.92 -11.50
C TYR A 14 -11.63 1.45 -11.61
N ARG A 15 -11.99 1.01 -12.82
CA ARG A 15 -12.46 -0.35 -13.10
C ARG A 15 -11.44 -1.11 -13.90
N ILE A 16 -11.14 -2.31 -13.44
CA ILE A 16 -10.29 -3.29 -14.13
C ILE A 16 -11.12 -4.55 -14.27
N SER A 17 -11.14 -5.15 -15.47
CA SER A 17 -11.80 -6.44 -15.67
C SER A 17 -10.75 -7.52 -15.80
N SER A 18 -10.85 -8.57 -14.99
CA SER A 18 -10.17 -9.83 -15.20
C SER A 18 -11.02 -10.73 -16.10
N VAL A 19 -10.36 -11.55 -16.90
CA VAL A 19 -11.02 -12.57 -17.73
C VAL A 19 -10.50 -13.92 -17.30
N THR A 20 -11.36 -14.70 -16.70
CA THR A 20 -11.05 -16.09 -16.36
C THR A 20 -11.60 -17.00 -17.45
N VAL A 21 -10.71 -17.70 -18.14
CA VAL A 21 -11.08 -18.64 -19.19
C VAL A 21 -10.73 -20.05 -18.72
N GLY A 22 -11.70 -20.96 -18.83
CA GLY A 22 -11.49 -22.38 -18.54
C GLY A 22 -10.59 -23.06 -19.59
N SER A 23 -10.43 -24.39 -19.48
CA SER A 23 -9.66 -25.16 -20.45
C SER A 23 -10.30 -25.10 -21.84
N LEU A 24 -9.54 -24.64 -22.84
CA LEU A 24 -10.01 -24.49 -24.22
C LEU A 24 -9.61 -25.66 -25.14
N VAL A 25 -8.52 -26.35 -24.80
CA VAL A 25 -7.97 -27.40 -25.65
C VAL A 25 -8.78 -28.69 -25.51
N GLN A 26 -9.28 -29.18 -26.63
CA GLN A 26 -10.04 -30.43 -26.73
C GLN A 26 -9.42 -31.35 -27.78
N SER A 27 -9.62 -32.64 -27.61
CA SER A 27 -9.27 -33.63 -28.64
C SER A 27 -10.11 -33.39 -29.87
N PHE A 28 -9.52 -33.61 -31.07
CA PHE A 28 -10.26 -33.47 -32.31
C PHE A 28 -11.45 -34.41 -32.37
N GLN A 29 -12.62 -33.85 -32.67
CA GLN A 29 -13.85 -34.61 -32.96
C GLN A 29 -14.63 -33.84 -34.06
N LYS A 30 -15.52 -34.58 -34.72
CA LYS A 30 -16.30 -33.98 -35.84
C LYS A 30 -17.47 -33.12 -35.36
N ASP A 31 -17.93 -33.35 -34.13
CA ASP A 31 -19.05 -32.62 -33.54
C ASP A 31 -18.60 -31.25 -33.01
N TRP A 32 -19.48 -30.26 -33.09
CA TRP A 32 -19.27 -28.93 -32.54
C TRP A 32 -19.46 -28.94 -31.02
N THR A 33 -18.40 -28.78 -30.28
CA THR A 33 -18.41 -28.74 -28.80
C THR A 33 -17.77 -27.43 -28.32
N PRO A 34 -18.55 -26.35 -28.19
CA PRO A 34 -18.03 -25.07 -27.75
C PRO A 34 -17.56 -25.11 -26.30
N SER A 35 -16.41 -24.54 -26.02
CA SER A 35 -15.94 -24.27 -24.66
C SER A 35 -16.54 -22.95 -24.15
N ASP A 36 -16.59 -22.79 -22.84
CA ASP A 36 -17.05 -21.56 -22.20
C ASP A 36 -16.17 -20.37 -22.64
N PRO A 37 -16.76 -19.26 -23.13
CA PRO A 37 -15.99 -18.11 -23.60
C PRO A 37 -15.26 -17.33 -22.49
N GLY A 38 -15.45 -17.70 -21.23
CA GLY A 38 -14.87 -17.05 -20.07
C GLY A 38 -15.78 -16.03 -19.39
N ILE A 39 -15.50 -15.77 -18.14
CA ILE A 39 -16.24 -14.87 -17.29
C ILE A 39 -15.44 -13.60 -17.09
N PHE A 40 -16.05 -12.45 -17.38
CA PHE A 40 -15.49 -11.14 -17.08
C PHE A 40 -15.85 -10.75 -15.64
N VAL A 41 -14.88 -10.59 -14.79
CA VAL A 41 -15.05 -10.17 -13.40
C VAL A 41 -14.50 -8.75 -13.24
N PRO A 42 -15.34 -7.74 -13.07
CA PRO A 42 -14.88 -6.38 -12.81
C PRO A 42 -14.35 -6.28 -11.36
N ASN A 43 -13.20 -5.63 -11.21
CA ASN A 43 -12.70 -5.16 -9.93
C ASN A 43 -12.76 -3.63 -9.89
N GLU A 44 -13.15 -3.06 -8.75
CA GLU A 44 -13.35 -1.62 -8.60
C GLU A 44 -12.44 -1.08 -7.49
N ILE A 45 -11.64 -0.07 -7.83
CA ILE A 45 -10.85 0.69 -6.87
C ILE A 45 -11.42 2.10 -6.79
N ARG A 46 -11.81 2.53 -5.60
CA ARG A 46 -12.44 3.84 -5.39
C ARG A 46 -11.44 4.85 -4.83
N LYS A 47 -11.31 5.98 -5.51
CA LYS A 47 -10.67 7.16 -4.92
C LYS A 47 -11.59 7.77 -3.85
N ARG A 48 -10.99 8.27 -2.80
CA ARG A 48 -11.71 9.02 -1.75
C ARG A 48 -11.23 10.45 -1.71
N HIS A 49 -12.16 11.36 -1.51
CA HIS A 49 -11.86 12.79 -1.37
C HIS A 49 -11.34 13.05 0.05
N MET A 50 -10.18 13.66 0.13
CA MET A 50 -9.49 14.01 1.36
C MET A 50 -9.26 15.50 1.39
N LYS A 51 -9.19 16.07 2.58
CA LYS A 51 -8.91 17.50 2.78
C LYS A 51 -8.03 17.72 3.99
N ILE A 52 -7.37 18.85 3.99
CA ILE A 52 -6.68 19.39 5.16
C ILE A 52 -7.07 20.85 5.31
N ASP A 53 -7.49 21.18 6.49
CA ASP A 53 -7.79 22.55 6.92
C ASP A 53 -6.90 22.84 8.14
N ILE A 54 -6.02 23.85 8.04
CA ILE A 54 -5.07 24.22 9.10
C ILE A 54 -5.09 25.74 9.27
N ASP A 55 -5.24 26.18 10.50
CA ASP A 55 -5.09 27.59 10.88
C ASP A 55 -3.75 27.78 11.59
N ILE A 56 -2.98 28.76 11.13
CA ILE A 56 -1.65 29.11 11.64
C ILE A 56 -1.70 30.52 12.22
N PHE A 57 -1.16 30.65 13.44
CA PHE A 57 -0.82 31.94 14.03
C PHE A 57 0.68 32.18 13.82
N PRO A 58 1.10 33.11 12.95
CA PRO A 58 2.51 33.30 12.61
C PRO A 58 3.41 33.57 13.80
N ASP A 59 2.92 34.32 14.81
CA ASP A 59 3.67 34.69 16.00
C ASP A 59 4.11 33.46 16.83
N ASP A 60 3.32 32.39 16.85
CA ASP A 60 3.61 31.15 17.62
C ASP A 60 4.78 30.36 17.05
N ILE A 61 5.14 30.58 15.79
CA ILE A 61 6.09 29.75 15.03
C ILE A 61 7.33 30.55 14.61
N GLU A 62 7.34 31.87 14.81
CA GLU A 62 8.41 32.76 14.30
C GLU A 62 9.79 32.33 14.82
N ASP A 63 9.93 31.99 16.09
CA ASP A 63 11.19 31.58 16.70
C ASP A 63 11.77 30.31 16.08
N THR A 64 10.91 29.32 15.82
CA THR A 64 11.31 28.05 15.19
C THR A 64 11.77 28.27 13.75
N TRP A 65 11.06 29.09 12.99
CA TRP A 65 11.41 29.47 11.64
C TRP A 65 12.71 30.27 11.58
N LEU A 66 12.92 31.24 12.48
CA LEU A 66 14.17 31.98 12.59
C LEU A 66 15.36 31.08 12.90
N GLY A 67 15.17 30.11 13.79
CA GLY A 67 16.18 29.07 14.08
C GLY A 67 16.54 28.23 12.86
N PHE A 68 15.55 27.82 12.05
CA PHE A 68 15.75 27.13 10.79
C PHE A 68 16.55 27.97 9.79
N LEU A 69 16.22 29.24 9.61
CA LEU A 69 16.94 30.15 8.71
C LEU A 69 18.41 30.31 9.13
N ALA A 70 18.65 30.54 10.41
CA ALA A 70 20.00 30.69 10.96
C ALA A 70 20.85 29.41 10.79
N SER A 71 20.29 28.24 11.08
CA SER A 71 20.99 26.96 10.98
C SER A 71 21.40 26.60 9.55
N ASN A 72 20.64 27.06 8.54
CA ASN A 72 20.87 26.74 7.13
C ASN A 72 21.41 27.93 6.32
N ASN A 73 21.74 29.05 6.98
CA ASN A 73 22.21 30.29 6.34
C ASN A 73 21.29 30.78 5.20
N LEU A 74 19.99 30.79 5.45
CA LEU A 74 18.94 31.15 4.49
C LEU A 74 18.38 32.54 4.77
N SER A 75 17.84 33.21 3.73
CA SER A 75 17.18 34.49 3.87
C SER A 75 15.66 34.34 4.08
N LYS A 76 15.06 35.30 4.78
CA LYS A 76 13.59 35.41 4.93
C LYS A 76 12.87 35.51 3.59
N LYS A 77 13.52 36.07 2.57
CA LYS A 77 12.96 36.25 1.23
C LYS A 77 12.87 34.93 0.47
N ASP A 78 13.89 34.09 0.59
CA ASP A 78 13.95 32.80 -0.11
C ASP A 78 13.09 31.74 0.57
N TRP A 79 12.96 31.85 1.91
CA TRP A 79 12.16 30.95 2.73
C TRP A 79 11.16 31.70 3.62
N PRO A 80 10.05 32.20 3.06
CA PRO A 80 8.95 32.75 3.84
C PRO A 80 8.41 31.74 4.85
N LEU A 81 7.87 32.20 5.99
CA LEU A 81 7.32 31.36 7.05
C LEU A 81 6.33 30.31 6.53
N ILE A 82 5.40 30.71 5.68
CA ILE A 82 4.37 29.82 5.13
C ILE A 82 5.00 28.71 4.28
N ARG A 83 5.99 29.05 3.45
CA ARG A 83 6.73 28.06 2.67
C ARG A 83 7.44 27.03 3.57
N TYR A 84 8.08 27.50 4.63
CA TYR A 84 8.72 26.64 5.62
C TYR A 84 7.72 25.66 6.24
N MET A 85 6.55 26.14 6.69
CA MET A 85 5.52 25.31 7.28
C MET A 85 4.99 24.26 6.32
N ILE A 86 4.71 24.65 5.07
CA ILE A 86 4.21 23.70 4.05
C ILE A 86 5.27 22.64 3.75
N GLU A 87 6.49 23.04 3.34
CA GLU A 87 7.49 22.12 2.80
C GLU A 87 8.19 21.26 3.88
N LYS A 88 8.41 21.83 5.09
CA LYS A 88 9.18 21.15 6.14
C LYS A 88 8.35 20.48 7.21
N VAL A 89 7.10 20.91 7.39
CA VAL A 89 6.25 20.41 8.47
C VAL A 89 5.05 19.64 7.91
N TYR A 90 4.23 20.26 7.07
CA TYR A 90 2.95 19.67 6.69
C TYR A 90 3.07 18.58 5.61
N ILE A 91 3.79 18.79 4.52
CA ILE A 91 3.96 17.78 3.48
C ILE A 91 4.57 16.48 4.04
N PRO A 92 5.67 16.51 4.82
CA PRO A 92 6.19 15.29 5.43
C PRO A 92 5.18 14.60 6.36
N LYS A 93 4.39 15.38 7.12
CA LYS A 93 3.38 14.83 8.02
C LYS A 93 2.21 14.20 7.27
N ILE A 94 1.77 14.77 6.16
CA ILE A 94 0.75 14.18 5.27
C ILE A 94 1.23 12.82 4.75
N HIS A 95 2.47 12.78 4.25
CA HIS A 95 3.05 11.54 3.76
C HIS A 95 3.18 10.48 4.86
N GLU A 96 3.60 10.88 6.06
CA GLU A 96 3.69 10.00 7.22
C GLU A 96 2.31 9.42 7.60
N ASP A 97 1.29 10.28 7.74
CA ASP A 97 -0.05 9.85 8.14
C ASP A 97 -0.69 8.91 7.09
N LEU A 98 -0.52 9.20 5.81
CA LEU A 98 -1.00 8.33 4.73
C LEU A 98 -0.25 6.99 4.72
N GLU A 99 1.09 7.01 4.79
CA GLU A 99 1.91 5.80 4.78
C GLU A 99 1.63 4.93 6.00
N MET A 100 1.64 5.51 7.21
CA MET A 100 1.57 4.71 8.44
C MET A 100 0.17 4.30 8.84
N LYS A 101 -0.88 4.99 8.37
CA LYS A 101 -2.25 4.79 8.87
C LYS A 101 -3.27 4.47 7.78
N ALA A 102 -3.10 4.97 6.54
CA ALA A 102 -4.11 4.86 5.51
C ALA A 102 -3.85 3.74 4.49
N TYR A 103 -2.63 3.63 3.94
CA TYR A 103 -2.37 2.76 2.78
C TYR A 103 -2.54 1.26 3.04
N TYR A 104 -2.26 0.77 4.24
CA TYR A 104 -2.44 -0.65 4.53
C TYR A 104 -3.64 -0.93 5.44
N THR A 105 -3.67 -0.33 6.64
CA THR A 105 -4.67 -0.61 7.67
C THR A 105 -5.93 0.24 7.58
N GLY A 106 -5.94 1.25 6.70
CA GLY A 106 -7.06 2.17 6.54
C GLY A 106 -8.38 1.45 6.25
N LYS A 107 -9.46 1.99 6.81
CA LYS A 107 -10.84 1.53 6.54
C LYS A 107 -11.74 2.74 6.46
N TYR A 108 -12.27 3.00 5.25
CA TYR A 108 -13.10 4.16 5.01
C TYR A 108 -14.32 4.24 5.94
N LYS A 109 -14.49 5.39 6.57
CA LYS A 109 -15.71 5.78 7.26
C LYS A 109 -16.25 7.08 6.70
N ALA A 110 -17.55 7.12 6.46
CA ALA A 110 -18.20 8.34 5.99
C ALA A 110 -17.97 9.49 6.99
N PRO A 111 -17.64 10.70 6.52
CA PRO A 111 -17.42 11.84 7.41
C PRO A 111 -18.69 12.23 8.16
N THR A 112 -18.55 12.55 9.44
CA THR A 112 -19.60 13.11 10.27
C THR A 112 -19.49 14.63 10.25
N ALA A 113 -20.61 15.33 10.06
CA ALA A 113 -20.62 16.79 10.03
C ALA A 113 -19.94 17.39 11.28
N LYS A 114 -19.10 18.40 11.06
CA LYS A 114 -18.34 19.14 12.10
C LYS A 114 -17.35 18.28 12.93
N THR A 115 -17.03 17.06 12.49
CA THR A 115 -16.06 16.20 13.15
C THR A 115 -14.99 15.81 12.16
N ALA A 116 -13.72 16.05 12.51
CA ALA A 116 -12.60 15.61 11.68
C ALA A 116 -12.43 14.09 11.80
N ASN A 117 -12.39 13.40 10.66
CA ASN A 117 -12.05 11.97 10.62
C ASN A 117 -10.55 11.80 10.92
N LYS A 118 -10.21 10.62 11.41
CA LYS A 118 -8.81 10.23 11.60
C LYS A 118 -8.18 9.80 10.27
N PRO A 119 -6.84 9.86 10.13
CA PRO A 119 -6.17 9.40 8.90
C PRO A 119 -6.45 7.93 8.52
N GLU A 120 -6.73 7.07 9.50
CA GLU A 120 -7.09 5.67 9.29
C GLU A 120 -8.50 5.46 8.69
N ASP A 121 -9.36 6.48 8.75
CA ASP A 121 -10.76 6.43 8.29
C ASP A 121 -10.96 7.06 6.89
N VAL A 122 -9.89 7.55 6.26
CA VAL A 122 -10.02 8.36 5.01
C VAL A 122 -10.22 7.53 3.76
N MET A 123 -9.69 6.30 3.71
CA MET A 123 -9.84 5.39 2.57
C MET A 123 -9.72 3.92 2.97
N ASP A 124 -10.14 3.01 2.09
CA ASP A 124 -9.86 1.58 2.22
C ASP A 124 -8.41 1.32 1.85
N GLY A 125 -7.63 0.78 2.79
CA GLY A 125 -6.25 0.37 2.58
C GLY A 125 -6.13 -1.03 1.95
N LEU A 126 -4.91 -1.44 1.62
CA LEU A 126 -4.63 -2.73 0.97
C LEU A 126 -5.16 -3.93 1.78
N LYS A 127 -5.08 -3.89 3.11
CA LYS A 127 -5.63 -4.97 3.95
C LYS A 127 -7.13 -5.17 3.71
N SER A 128 -7.89 -4.08 3.62
CA SER A 128 -9.33 -4.14 3.33
C SER A 128 -9.62 -4.68 1.93
N CYS A 129 -8.76 -4.34 0.95
CA CYS A 129 -8.90 -4.86 -0.42
C CYS A 129 -8.58 -6.38 -0.47
N ILE A 130 -7.49 -6.81 0.16
CA ILE A 130 -7.12 -8.24 0.25
C ILE A 130 -8.22 -9.03 0.95
N GLN A 131 -8.73 -8.53 2.08
CA GLN A 131 -9.80 -9.19 2.83
C GLN A 131 -11.06 -9.39 1.97
N LYS A 132 -11.45 -8.39 1.18
CA LYS A 132 -12.58 -8.52 0.23
C LYS A 132 -12.33 -9.61 -0.81
N GLY A 133 -11.10 -9.72 -1.34
CA GLY A 133 -10.72 -10.77 -2.27
C GLY A 133 -10.75 -12.17 -1.64
N VAL A 134 -10.30 -12.30 -0.39
CA VAL A 134 -10.33 -13.55 0.39
C VAL A 134 -11.76 -13.94 0.73
N ASP A 135 -12.59 -13.01 1.19
CA ASP A 135 -13.98 -13.26 1.53
C ASP A 135 -14.82 -13.68 0.30
N ALA A 136 -14.44 -13.20 -0.88
CA ALA A 136 -15.07 -13.54 -2.18
C ALA A 136 -14.48 -14.81 -2.85
N ASP A 137 -13.58 -15.55 -2.19
CA ASP A 137 -12.86 -16.70 -2.75
C ASP A 137 -12.08 -16.42 -4.05
N LYS A 138 -11.61 -15.18 -4.22
CA LYS A 138 -10.82 -14.77 -5.40
C LYS A 138 -9.32 -14.76 -5.13
N SER A 139 -8.92 -14.46 -3.90
CA SER A 139 -7.52 -14.46 -3.48
C SER A 139 -7.14 -15.80 -2.84
N HIS A 140 -5.88 -16.20 -3.00
CA HIS A 140 -5.37 -17.45 -2.46
C HIS A 140 -4.96 -17.30 -1.00
N VAL A 141 -5.58 -18.09 -0.12
CA VAL A 141 -5.20 -18.17 1.28
C VAL A 141 -4.11 -19.21 1.45
N LEU A 142 -2.96 -18.79 2.00
CA LEU A 142 -1.84 -19.67 2.30
C LEU A 142 -2.18 -20.59 3.48
N THR A 143 -2.02 -21.90 3.28
CA THR A 143 -2.27 -22.89 4.31
C THR A 143 -1.04 -23.08 5.21
N ASP A 144 -1.26 -23.36 6.49
CA ASP A 144 -0.22 -23.69 7.49
C ASP A 144 0.85 -22.63 7.75
N ILE A 145 0.70 -21.42 7.21
CA ILE A 145 1.63 -20.30 7.45
C ILE A 145 1.28 -19.60 8.78
N GLY A 146 -0.01 -19.35 9.03
CA GLY A 146 -0.48 -18.63 10.20
C GLY A 146 0.02 -17.18 10.27
N ALA A 147 0.02 -16.62 11.48
CA ALA A 147 0.60 -15.30 11.75
C ALA A 147 2.13 -15.36 11.68
N LEU A 148 2.78 -14.33 11.10
CA LEU A 148 4.24 -14.29 11.03
C LEU A 148 4.88 -14.30 12.43
N SER A 149 5.89 -15.14 12.61
CA SER A 149 6.71 -15.23 13.82
C SER A 149 8.13 -14.76 13.56
N LYS A 150 8.71 -14.03 14.50
CA LYS A 150 10.08 -13.51 14.36
C LYS A 150 11.17 -14.60 14.37
N THR A 151 10.85 -15.79 14.84
CA THR A 151 11.78 -16.91 14.99
C THR A 151 11.70 -17.92 13.86
N THR A 152 10.66 -17.91 13.04
CA THR A 152 10.42 -18.86 11.96
C THR A 152 10.00 -18.18 10.67
N VAL A 153 10.23 -16.88 10.56
CA VAL A 153 9.78 -16.09 9.40
C VAL A 153 10.47 -16.52 8.10
N PHE A 154 11.70 -17.03 8.16
CA PHE A 154 12.39 -17.55 6.99
C PHE A 154 11.67 -18.77 6.43
N ASP A 155 11.41 -19.77 7.27
CA ASP A 155 10.70 -21.00 6.88
C ASP A 155 9.26 -20.69 6.42
N GLN A 156 8.59 -19.73 7.09
CA GLN A 156 7.24 -19.29 6.69
C GLN A 156 7.22 -18.64 5.31
N VAL A 157 8.23 -17.87 4.95
CA VAL A 157 8.34 -17.25 3.62
C VAL A 157 8.64 -18.28 2.55
N GLU A 158 9.54 -19.24 2.80
CA GLU A 158 9.81 -20.33 1.86
C GLU A 158 8.55 -21.17 1.63
N ALA A 159 7.88 -21.61 2.69
CA ALA A 159 6.62 -22.34 2.60
C ALA A 159 5.51 -21.55 1.88
N ALA A 160 5.52 -20.22 1.96
CA ALA A 160 4.58 -19.36 1.25
C ALA A 160 4.88 -19.31 -0.26
N ILE A 161 6.17 -19.25 -0.64
CA ILE A 161 6.60 -19.28 -2.04
C ILE A 161 6.28 -20.64 -2.69
N ASP A 162 6.48 -21.73 -1.96
CA ASP A 162 6.18 -23.08 -2.45
C ASP A 162 4.69 -23.31 -2.75
N GLN A 163 3.81 -22.53 -2.13
CA GLN A 163 2.36 -22.58 -2.40
C GLN A 163 1.92 -21.74 -3.61
N ILE A 164 2.83 -20.96 -4.22
CA ILE A 164 2.53 -20.25 -5.46
C ILE A 164 2.44 -21.24 -6.61
N SER A 165 1.40 -21.13 -7.42
CA SER A 165 1.22 -21.98 -8.60
C SER A 165 2.45 -21.95 -9.51
N ASP A 166 2.86 -23.11 -10.04
CA ASP A 166 4.01 -23.31 -10.93
C ASP A 166 4.04 -22.34 -12.12
N VAL A 167 2.86 -21.94 -12.59
CA VAL A 167 2.73 -20.95 -13.70
C VAL A 167 3.34 -19.61 -13.33
N TYR A 168 3.33 -19.23 -12.06
CA TYR A 168 3.80 -17.93 -11.58
C TYR A 168 5.15 -17.99 -10.88
N GLN A 169 5.74 -19.14 -10.63
CA GLN A 169 7.03 -19.29 -9.95
C GLN A 169 8.19 -18.61 -10.71
N GLY A 170 8.10 -18.49 -12.01
CA GLY A 170 9.07 -17.74 -12.83
C GLY A 170 8.87 -16.22 -12.86
N THR A 171 7.82 -15.70 -12.20
CA THR A 171 7.50 -14.27 -12.19
C THR A 171 8.02 -13.61 -10.92
N GLU A 172 8.60 -12.39 -11.06
CA GLU A 172 9.04 -11.62 -9.90
C GLU A 172 7.82 -11.19 -9.06
N MET A 173 7.75 -11.72 -7.85
CA MET A 173 6.71 -11.38 -6.87
C MET A 173 7.30 -10.54 -5.72
N LEU A 174 6.48 -9.65 -5.18
CA LEU A 174 6.77 -8.92 -3.95
C LEU A 174 6.15 -9.67 -2.78
N VAL A 175 6.99 -10.13 -1.86
CA VAL A 175 6.58 -10.70 -0.58
C VAL A 175 6.50 -9.59 0.44
N CYS A 176 5.31 -9.03 0.62
CA CYS A 176 5.07 -7.85 1.42
C CYS A 176 4.83 -8.22 2.88
N MET A 177 5.57 -7.58 3.78
CA MET A 177 5.46 -7.78 5.22
C MET A 177 5.88 -6.53 5.99
N ALA A 178 5.57 -6.48 7.28
CA ALA A 178 6.01 -5.38 8.14
C ALA A 178 7.55 -5.34 8.27
N PRO A 179 8.18 -4.16 8.39
CA PRO A 179 9.64 -4.01 8.46
C PRO A 179 10.30 -4.79 9.62
N VAL A 180 9.54 -5.04 10.68
CA VAL A 180 10.00 -5.85 11.83
C VAL A 180 10.26 -7.29 11.40
N PHE A 181 9.36 -7.88 10.61
CA PHE A 181 9.49 -9.25 10.10
C PHE A 181 10.50 -9.35 8.96
N ALA A 182 10.61 -8.35 8.09
CA ALA A 182 11.68 -8.32 7.08
C ALA A 182 13.09 -8.34 7.71
N ARG A 183 13.28 -7.60 8.81
CA ARG A 183 14.54 -7.68 9.59
C ARG A 183 14.70 -9.02 10.30
N ALA A 184 13.62 -9.60 10.79
CA ALA A 184 13.66 -10.92 11.40
C ALA A 184 14.00 -12.00 10.36
N TYR A 185 13.45 -11.91 9.14
CA TYR A 185 13.78 -12.79 8.01
C TYR A 185 15.29 -12.86 7.75
N LEU A 186 15.95 -11.71 7.66
CA LEU A 186 17.41 -11.66 7.45
C LEU A 186 18.22 -12.26 8.62
N ARG A 187 17.71 -12.10 9.86
CA ARG A 187 18.35 -12.68 11.04
C ARG A 187 18.16 -14.19 11.09
N ASP A 188 16.98 -14.66 10.76
CA ASP A 188 16.62 -16.06 10.76
C ASP A 188 17.39 -16.80 9.65
N LYS A 189 17.39 -16.27 8.42
CA LYS A 189 18.23 -16.75 7.31
C LYS A 189 19.71 -16.87 7.72
N ARG A 190 20.23 -15.87 8.42
CA ARG A 190 21.61 -15.90 8.92
C ARG A 190 21.83 -16.97 10.00
N SER A 191 20.86 -17.21 10.89
CA SER A 191 20.98 -18.20 11.96
C SER A 191 21.00 -19.62 11.44
N GLN A 192 20.36 -19.87 10.30
CA GLN A 192 20.34 -21.15 9.60
C GLN A 192 21.57 -21.43 8.74
N GLY A 193 22.54 -20.48 8.71
CA GLY A 193 23.81 -20.66 7.99
C GLY A 193 23.77 -20.23 6.51
N PHE A 194 22.67 -19.74 6.00
CA PHE A 194 22.50 -19.22 4.63
C PHE A 194 22.97 -17.76 4.49
N TYR A 195 24.12 -17.45 5.07
CA TYR A 195 24.66 -16.09 5.07
C TYR A 195 25.96 -16.00 4.26
N ASP A 196 25.92 -15.24 3.17
CA ASP A 196 27.12 -14.90 2.43
C ASP A 196 27.85 -13.70 3.06
N ILE A 197 29.05 -13.96 3.58
CA ILE A 197 29.91 -12.96 4.23
C ILE A 197 30.36 -11.89 3.22
N THR A 198 30.43 -12.19 1.93
CA THR A 198 30.85 -11.26 0.88
C THR A 198 29.83 -10.13 0.67
N SER A 199 28.54 -10.41 0.89
CA SER A 199 27.45 -9.43 0.79
C SER A 199 27.11 -8.75 2.12
N ALA A 200 27.93 -8.87 3.15
CA ALA A 200 27.67 -8.36 4.50
C ALA A 200 27.36 -6.85 4.60
N LYS A 201 27.68 -6.08 3.58
CA LYS A 201 27.39 -4.64 3.48
C LYS A 201 26.09 -4.32 2.73
N GLN A 202 25.48 -5.28 2.05
CA GLN A 202 24.28 -5.07 1.24
C GLN A 202 23.12 -5.85 1.87
N ILE A 203 22.01 -5.16 2.10
CA ILE A 203 20.76 -5.79 2.54
C ILE A 203 20.19 -6.51 1.32
N ASP A 204 20.39 -7.81 1.22
CA ASP A 204 19.78 -8.64 0.21
C ASP A 204 18.43 -9.17 0.70
N LEU A 205 17.37 -8.68 0.09
CA LEU A 205 15.98 -9.08 0.35
C LEU A 205 15.47 -10.08 -0.71
N GLY A 206 16.35 -10.61 -1.55
CA GLY A 206 16.05 -11.70 -2.48
C GLY A 206 15.72 -12.98 -1.73
N ILE A 207 14.81 -13.78 -2.31
CA ILE A 207 14.44 -15.09 -1.80
C ILE A 207 15.21 -16.13 -2.62
N ASP A 208 15.86 -17.06 -1.94
CA ASP A 208 16.67 -18.08 -2.59
C ASP A 208 15.80 -18.97 -3.49
N PHE A 209 16.35 -19.38 -4.63
CA PHE A 209 15.68 -20.21 -5.63
C PHE A 209 14.38 -19.61 -6.25
N SER A 210 14.10 -18.32 -6.01
CA SER A 210 12.93 -17.62 -6.57
C SER A 210 13.33 -16.24 -7.11
N PRO A 211 12.72 -15.75 -8.20
CA PRO A 211 12.91 -14.37 -8.65
C PRO A 211 12.26 -13.36 -7.70
N SER A 212 11.55 -13.83 -6.69
CA SER A 212 10.77 -13.01 -5.75
C SER A 212 11.65 -12.33 -4.71
N ARG A 213 11.15 -11.25 -4.12
CA ARG A 213 11.87 -10.46 -3.12
C ARG A 213 10.97 -10.04 -1.97
N VAL A 214 11.56 -9.98 -0.77
CA VAL A 214 10.89 -9.41 0.40
C VAL A 214 10.78 -7.90 0.25
N CYS A 215 9.56 -7.39 0.43
CA CYS A 215 9.24 -5.97 0.38
C CYS A 215 8.77 -5.48 1.76
N PRO A 216 9.63 -4.80 2.53
CA PRO A 216 9.22 -4.25 3.82
C PRO A 216 8.30 -3.05 3.61
N LEU A 217 7.06 -3.12 4.10
CA LEU A 217 6.08 -2.05 4.03
C LEU A 217 5.92 -1.36 5.38
N PRO A 218 6.38 -0.09 5.52
CA PRO A 218 6.16 0.69 6.75
C PRO A 218 4.68 0.81 7.12
N SER A 219 3.81 0.88 6.12
CA SER A 219 2.36 0.94 6.28
C SER A 219 1.73 -0.25 7.02
N MET A 220 2.41 -1.40 7.05
CA MET A 220 1.98 -2.57 7.81
C MET A 220 2.27 -2.47 9.31
N GLY A 221 3.10 -1.50 9.74
CA GLY A 221 3.40 -1.27 11.14
C GLY A 221 3.98 -2.50 11.84
N SER A 222 3.19 -3.12 12.73
CA SER A 222 3.52 -4.36 13.44
C SER A 222 2.59 -5.53 13.08
N CYS A 223 1.82 -5.42 12.00
CA CYS A 223 0.93 -6.51 11.56
C CYS A 223 1.72 -7.78 11.26
N THR A 224 1.16 -8.92 11.61
CA THR A 224 1.70 -10.25 11.33
C THR A 224 1.25 -10.81 9.99
N ASP A 225 0.62 -9.96 9.19
CA ASP A 225 0.10 -10.32 7.88
C ASP A 225 1.25 -10.46 6.87
N LEU A 226 1.06 -11.35 5.92
CA LEU A 226 1.90 -11.55 4.74
C LEU A 226 1.01 -11.54 3.51
N PHE A 227 1.43 -10.88 2.45
CA PHE A 227 0.82 -11.06 1.14
C PHE A 227 1.88 -11.03 0.03
N ILE A 228 1.63 -11.83 -0.99
CA ILE A 228 2.52 -12.00 -2.14
C ILE A 228 1.76 -11.61 -3.40
N THR A 229 2.36 -10.75 -4.21
CA THR A 229 1.73 -10.27 -5.44
C THR A 229 2.77 -9.63 -6.36
N PRO A 230 2.59 -9.62 -7.70
CA PRO A 230 3.44 -8.83 -8.59
C PRO A 230 3.30 -7.33 -8.32
N LYS A 231 4.37 -6.56 -8.47
CA LYS A 231 4.34 -5.10 -8.30
C LYS A 231 3.26 -4.42 -9.16
N ALA A 232 3.07 -4.88 -10.39
CA ALA A 232 2.07 -4.33 -11.30
C ALA A 232 0.63 -4.47 -10.80
N ASN A 233 0.38 -5.41 -9.89
CA ASN A 233 -0.94 -5.67 -9.30
C ASN A 233 -1.31 -4.71 -8.17
N LEU A 234 -0.32 -4.03 -7.58
CA LEU A 234 -0.54 -3.02 -6.53
C LEU A 234 -0.69 -1.66 -7.17
N LEU A 235 -1.88 -1.07 -7.07
CA LEU A 235 -2.22 0.19 -7.70
C LEU A 235 -2.36 1.31 -6.68
N HIS A 236 -1.78 2.45 -7.03
CA HIS A 236 -1.95 3.71 -6.32
C HIS A 236 -2.59 4.71 -7.28
N ILE A 237 -3.84 5.04 -7.03
CA ILE A 237 -4.66 5.87 -7.92
C ILE A 237 -4.75 7.26 -7.36
N THR A 238 -4.34 8.25 -8.16
CA THR A 238 -4.40 9.66 -7.81
C THR A 238 -5.16 10.44 -8.87
N ASP A 239 -5.63 11.63 -8.50
CA ASP A 239 -6.22 12.55 -9.44
C ASP A 239 -5.17 13.16 -10.38
N LYS A 240 -5.58 13.59 -11.58
CA LYS A 240 -4.69 14.27 -12.54
C LYS A 240 -4.43 15.71 -12.16
N THR A 241 -5.43 16.38 -11.62
CA THR A 241 -5.45 17.83 -11.38
C THR A 241 -5.24 18.21 -9.91
N MET A 242 -5.79 17.42 -9.00
CA MET A 242 -5.69 17.67 -7.56
C MET A 242 -4.45 16.99 -6.97
N ASN A 243 -3.67 17.76 -6.20
CA ASN A 243 -2.44 17.28 -5.58
C ASN A 243 -2.38 17.66 -4.11
N LYS A 244 -2.09 16.70 -3.23
CA LYS A 244 -1.92 16.87 -1.79
C LYS A 244 -0.79 17.82 -1.38
N GLU A 245 0.07 18.18 -2.32
CA GLU A 245 1.18 19.13 -2.11
C GLU A 245 0.84 20.57 -2.53
N THR A 246 -0.37 20.80 -3.07
CA THR A 246 -0.83 22.11 -3.51
C THR A 246 -1.76 22.71 -2.47
N PHE A 247 -1.33 23.78 -1.83
CA PHE A 247 -2.09 24.48 -0.79
C PHE A 247 -2.67 25.80 -1.30
N LYS A 248 -3.93 26.04 -0.97
CA LYS A 248 -4.56 27.35 -1.06
C LYS A 248 -4.33 28.09 0.25
N ILE A 249 -3.89 29.32 0.17
CA ILE A 249 -3.56 30.16 1.33
C ILE A 249 -4.62 31.27 1.42
N GLU A 250 -5.25 31.37 2.57
CA GLU A 250 -6.21 32.45 2.87
C GLU A 250 -5.77 33.16 4.15
N GLU A 251 -5.68 34.49 4.08
CA GLU A 251 -5.32 35.32 5.21
C GLU A 251 -6.57 35.98 5.81
N SER A 252 -6.77 35.82 7.09
CA SER A 252 -7.86 36.45 7.82
C SER A 252 -7.39 36.98 9.17
N LYS A 253 -7.40 38.32 9.33
CA LYS A 253 -6.95 39.00 10.54
C LYS A 253 -5.49 38.66 10.86
N ARG A 254 -5.24 37.87 11.95
CA ARG A 254 -3.91 37.45 12.38
C ARG A 254 -3.66 35.96 12.13
N THR A 255 -4.55 35.30 11.40
CA THR A 255 -4.50 33.86 11.12
C THR A 255 -4.27 33.65 9.64
N VAL A 256 -3.44 32.70 9.31
CA VAL A 256 -3.26 32.18 7.95
C VAL A 256 -3.85 30.79 7.87
N SER A 257 -4.87 30.62 7.05
CA SER A 257 -5.52 29.33 6.82
C SER A 257 -4.91 28.65 5.60
N LEU A 258 -4.49 27.41 5.75
CA LEU A 258 -3.98 26.55 4.69
C LEU A 258 -4.98 25.47 4.38
N LEU A 259 -5.40 25.38 3.13
CA LEU A 259 -6.38 24.39 2.66
C LEU A 259 -5.78 23.58 1.52
N THR A 260 -5.99 22.28 1.54
CA THR A 260 -5.70 21.41 0.40
C THR A 260 -6.74 20.32 0.29
N ASP A 261 -7.11 20.02 -0.94
CA ASP A 261 -8.07 18.98 -1.30
C ASP A 261 -7.47 18.09 -2.39
N TRP A 262 -7.61 16.77 -2.25
CA TRP A 262 -7.19 15.83 -3.29
C TRP A 262 -8.01 14.55 -3.25
N GLN A 263 -7.88 13.74 -4.27
CA GLN A 263 -8.47 12.40 -4.33
C GLN A 263 -7.39 11.34 -4.51
N GLU A 264 -7.46 10.32 -3.69
CA GLU A 264 -6.48 9.23 -3.69
C GLU A 264 -7.16 7.91 -3.31
N GLY A 265 -6.60 6.79 -3.80
CA GLY A 265 -7.04 5.45 -3.46
C GLY A 265 -5.95 4.44 -3.73
N VAL A 266 -5.96 3.35 -2.99
CA VAL A 266 -5.09 2.20 -3.21
C VAL A 266 -5.93 0.96 -3.47
N GLY A 267 -5.38 -0.01 -4.18
CA GLY A 267 -6.10 -1.24 -4.44
C GLY A 267 -5.29 -2.28 -5.19
N ILE A 268 -5.95 -3.38 -5.47
CA ILE A 268 -5.42 -4.54 -6.18
C ILE A 268 -6.12 -4.63 -7.53
N ALA A 269 -5.34 -4.83 -8.59
CA ALA A 269 -5.88 -4.96 -9.94
C ALA A 269 -6.61 -6.31 -10.12
N LEU A 270 -5.95 -7.40 -9.76
CA LEU A 270 -6.41 -8.76 -9.94
C LEU A 270 -6.28 -9.51 -8.61
N ASP A 271 -7.39 -9.87 -8.00
CA ASP A 271 -7.42 -10.59 -6.72
C ASP A 271 -6.82 -12.00 -6.85
N GLU A 272 -6.92 -12.61 -8.03
CA GLU A 272 -6.37 -13.93 -8.37
C GLU A 272 -4.82 -14.00 -8.31
N LEU A 273 -4.14 -12.84 -8.36
CA LEU A 273 -2.69 -12.72 -8.25
C LEU A 273 -2.25 -12.30 -6.83
N VAL A 274 -3.04 -12.65 -5.82
CA VAL A 274 -2.73 -12.39 -4.41
C VAL A 274 -2.74 -13.68 -3.61
N TRP A 275 -1.61 -13.95 -2.94
CA TRP A 275 -1.46 -15.02 -1.94
C TRP A 275 -1.25 -14.38 -0.58
N THR A 276 -2.00 -14.79 0.43
CA THR A 276 -1.95 -14.16 1.75
C THR A 276 -2.21 -15.14 2.88
N ASN A 277 -1.70 -14.84 4.07
CA ASN A 277 -2.04 -15.54 5.30
C ASN A 277 -3.28 -14.97 6.01
N ILE A 278 -3.92 -13.95 5.42
CA ILE A 278 -5.18 -13.41 5.93
C ILE A 278 -6.29 -14.42 5.67
N THR A 279 -6.98 -14.82 6.73
CA THR A 279 -8.07 -15.79 6.65
C THR A 279 -9.42 -15.14 6.39
N LYS A 280 -10.37 -15.92 5.90
CA LYS A 280 -11.75 -15.48 5.71
C LYS A 280 -12.33 -14.93 6.99
N THR A 281 -13.10 -13.85 6.87
CA THR A 281 -13.89 -13.35 7.98
C THR A 281 -14.93 -14.40 8.37
N PRO A 282 -14.99 -14.84 9.65
CA PRO A 282 -16.05 -15.76 10.08
C PRO A 282 -17.40 -15.13 9.76
N GLY A 283 -18.22 -15.82 8.94
CA GLY A 283 -19.55 -15.34 8.59
C GLY A 283 -20.37 -15.13 9.85
N GLU A 284 -21.05 -14.00 9.98
CA GLU A 284 -22.10 -13.85 10.98
C GLU A 284 -23.23 -14.80 10.62
N GLY A 285 -23.30 -15.94 11.31
CA GLY A 285 -24.45 -16.81 11.35
C GLY A 285 -24.41 -18.02 10.41
N ALA A 286 -24.08 -19.15 10.97
CA ALA A 286 -24.75 -20.41 10.66
C ALA A 286 -25.81 -20.65 11.72
#